data_5d42f1fd1ad23bf73dc34de461d041a9
#
_entry.id   5d42f1fd1ad23bf73dc34de461d041a9
#
_cell.length_a   1.000
_cell.length_b   1.000
_cell.length_c   1.000
_cell.angle_alpha   90.00
_cell.angle_beta   90.00
_cell.angle_gamma   90.00
#
_symmetry.space_group_name_H-M   'P 1'
#
loop_
_entity.id
_entity.type
_entity.pdbx_description
1 polymer ?
#
loop_
_entity_poly.entity_id
_entity_poly.type
_entity_poly.pdbx_seq_one_letter_code
_entity_poly.pdbx_strand_id
1 'polypeptide(L)'
;MLSNAAIDAKIIVIKTSSGELLGLSKESGTTKWSYRSKLPTLTIRGSSSPIIEENKVYATFDSGRLGVFELDSGFLLWDSAISYVSGNSELENIIDSDSKPVIDGNFIYATNYQGSLSIFDNAQRRQVWNSPISSFYEPVVLKGIIAVIEDDSDIKTFASKTLNESWSSNEYKNRELSNAISHKGQIIIGDLDGFIHIINPVNGQTIGRKKISRKPIMTLYSRSNQFYAVDNNFNLFSLSI
;
A
#
# COMPACT_ATOMS: atom_id res chain seq x y z
N MET A 1 -6.97 7.92 -14.90
CA MET A 1 -5.89 7.26 -14.15
C MET A 1 -6.17 7.50 -12.68
N LEU A 2 -6.29 6.45 -11.90
CA LEU A 2 -6.62 6.53 -10.47
C LEU A 2 -5.39 6.30 -9.57
N SER A 3 -4.29 5.77 -10.14
CA SER A 3 -3.05 5.46 -9.44
C SER A 3 -1.92 6.44 -9.79
N ASN A 4 -0.94 6.56 -8.88
CA ASN A 4 0.27 7.32 -9.16
C ASN A 4 1.16 6.56 -10.14
N ALA A 5 1.89 7.29 -10.97
CA ALA A 5 2.91 6.72 -11.84
C ALA A 5 4.18 6.40 -11.05
N ALA A 6 4.82 5.27 -11.35
CA ALA A 6 6.19 5.02 -10.94
C ALA A 6 7.14 5.54 -12.03
N ILE A 7 8.20 6.22 -11.62
CA ILE A 7 9.09 6.92 -12.56
C ILE A 7 10.54 6.52 -12.29
N ASP A 8 11.21 6.04 -13.32
CA ASP A 8 12.65 5.77 -13.35
C ASP A 8 13.38 6.80 -14.25
N ALA A 9 14.66 6.59 -14.46
CA ALA A 9 15.48 7.44 -15.36
C ALA A 9 14.94 7.50 -16.79
N LYS A 10 14.44 6.38 -17.32
CA LYS A 10 14.07 6.21 -18.75
C LYS A 10 12.60 5.87 -18.97
N ILE A 11 11.93 5.27 -17.99
CA ILE A 11 10.59 4.68 -18.13
C ILE A 11 9.65 5.25 -17.08
N ILE A 12 8.42 5.50 -17.49
CA ILE A 12 7.30 5.81 -16.63
C ILE A 12 6.35 4.60 -16.68
N VAL A 13 6.04 4.04 -15.52
CA VAL A 13 5.08 2.92 -15.42
C VAL A 13 3.78 3.43 -14.84
N ILE A 14 2.67 3.13 -15.52
CA ILE A 14 1.32 3.49 -15.08
C ILE A 14 0.42 2.26 -15.08
N LYS A 15 -0.51 2.21 -14.13
CA LYS A 15 -1.61 1.26 -14.11
C LYS A 15 -2.90 1.98 -14.50
N THR A 16 -3.65 1.42 -15.44
CA THR A 16 -4.93 1.96 -15.87
C THR A 16 -6.09 1.35 -15.08
N SER A 17 -7.23 2.02 -15.05
CA SER A 17 -8.46 1.49 -14.44
C SER A 17 -9.03 0.25 -15.16
N SER A 18 -8.50 -0.10 -16.32
CA SER A 18 -8.83 -1.34 -17.05
C SER A 18 -7.88 -2.50 -16.70
N GLY A 19 -7.05 -2.36 -15.65
CA GLY A 19 -6.10 -3.40 -15.22
C GLY A 19 -4.89 -3.57 -16.13
N GLU A 20 -4.61 -2.59 -17.00
CA GLU A 20 -3.46 -2.60 -17.89
C GLU A 20 -2.27 -1.88 -17.25
N LEU A 21 -1.11 -2.50 -17.28
CA LEU A 21 0.16 -1.91 -16.87
C LEU A 21 0.92 -1.48 -18.13
N LEU A 22 1.32 -0.21 -18.21
CA LEU A 22 1.98 0.38 -19.36
C LEU A 22 3.36 0.90 -18.97
N GLY A 23 4.38 0.54 -19.71
CA GLY A 23 5.70 1.17 -19.66
C GLY A 23 5.84 2.19 -20.79
N LEU A 24 6.01 3.46 -20.43
CA LEU A 24 6.11 4.56 -21.38
C LEU A 24 7.55 5.09 -21.41
N SER A 25 8.03 5.46 -22.57
CA SER A 25 9.27 6.22 -22.68
C SER A 25 9.11 7.58 -21.99
N LYS A 26 9.99 7.89 -21.02
CA LYS A 26 9.96 9.17 -20.32
C LYS A 26 10.27 10.36 -21.25
N GLU A 27 11.05 10.13 -22.28
CA GLU A 27 11.46 11.16 -23.23
C GLU A 27 10.35 11.50 -24.24
N SER A 28 9.71 10.47 -24.83
CA SER A 28 8.75 10.63 -25.93
C SER A 28 7.29 10.41 -25.53
N GLY A 29 7.02 9.80 -24.37
CA GLY A 29 5.68 9.39 -23.97
C GLY A 29 5.13 8.18 -24.73
N THR A 30 5.90 7.61 -25.66
CA THR A 30 5.44 6.44 -26.44
C THR A 30 5.44 5.18 -25.59
N THR A 31 4.46 4.32 -25.81
CA THR A 31 4.37 3.01 -25.14
C THR A 31 5.49 2.10 -25.62
N LYS A 32 6.33 1.63 -24.69
CA LYS A 32 7.38 0.64 -24.96
C LYS A 32 6.85 -0.77 -24.81
N TRP A 33 6.03 -1.01 -23.79
CA TRP A 33 5.42 -2.30 -23.51
C TRP A 33 4.10 -2.13 -22.77
N SER A 34 3.27 -3.15 -22.85
CA SER A 34 2.02 -3.25 -22.09
C SER A 34 1.82 -4.66 -21.54
N TYR A 35 1.19 -4.76 -20.39
CA TYR A 35 0.72 -6.01 -19.81
C TYR A 35 -0.73 -5.85 -19.36
N ARG A 36 -1.58 -6.80 -19.69
CA ARG A 36 -2.98 -6.81 -19.27
C ARG A 36 -3.24 -7.96 -18.31
N SER A 37 -3.61 -7.62 -17.08
CA SER A 37 -4.11 -8.58 -16.10
C SER A 37 -5.54 -9.00 -16.47
N LYS A 38 -5.90 -10.25 -16.16
CA LYS A 38 -7.30 -10.67 -16.21
C LYS A 38 -8.06 -9.94 -15.10
N LEU A 39 -9.09 -9.20 -15.48
CA LEU A 39 -9.99 -8.56 -14.52
C LEU A 39 -11.01 -9.60 -14.02
N PRO A 40 -11.36 -9.57 -12.73
CA PRO A 40 -12.52 -10.29 -12.22
C PRO A 40 -13.81 -9.72 -12.82
N THR A 41 -14.90 -10.51 -12.78
CA THR A 41 -16.21 -10.12 -13.31
C THR A 41 -16.76 -8.88 -12.60
N LEU A 42 -16.51 -8.77 -11.30
CA LEU A 42 -16.82 -7.61 -10.47
C LEU A 42 -15.52 -7.09 -9.85
N THR A 43 -15.30 -5.78 -9.91
CA THR A 43 -14.16 -5.09 -9.29
C THR A 43 -14.60 -3.70 -8.86
N ILE A 44 -14.08 -3.23 -7.73
CA ILE A 44 -14.26 -1.83 -7.26
C ILE A 44 -13.33 -0.88 -8.03
N ARG A 45 -12.52 -1.39 -8.96
CA ARG A 45 -11.52 -0.68 -9.76
C ARG A 45 -10.40 -0.10 -8.90
N GLY A 46 -9.62 -0.99 -8.32
CA GLY A 46 -8.48 -0.68 -7.47
C GLY A 46 -7.51 0.31 -8.10
N SER A 47 -7.04 1.22 -7.27
CA SER A 47 -6.16 2.34 -7.64
C SER A 47 -4.70 2.12 -7.25
N SER A 48 -4.28 0.87 -6.99
CA SER A 48 -2.91 0.58 -6.56
C SER A 48 -1.87 1.13 -7.52
N SER A 49 -0.84 1.75 -6.96
CA SER A 49 0.25 2.33 -7.73
C SER A 49 1.38 1.32 -7.91
N PRO A 50 1.96 1.18 -9.10
CA PRO A 50 3.15 0.36 -9.30
C PRO A 50 4.37 0.98 -8.59
N ILE A 51 5.34 0.15 -8.29
CA ILE A 51 6.65 0.56 -7.74
C ILE A 51 7.75 0.09 -8.68
N ILE A 52 8.80 0.88 -8.83
CA ILE A 52 10.03 0.51 -9.52
C ILE A 52 11.15 0.41 -8.50
N GLU A 53 11.81 -0.74 -8.45
CA GLU A 53 13.00 -0.98 -7.63
C GLU A 53 13.91 -2.00 -8.32
N GLU A 54 15.22 -1.76 -8.32
CA GLU A 54 16.25 -2.66 -8.89
C GLU A 54 15.93 -3.19 -10.30
N ASN A 55 15.56 -2.29 -11.23
CA ASN A 55 15.17 -2.62 -12.60
C ASN A 55 13.96 -3.56 -12.73
N LYS A 56 13.11 -3.61 -11.70
CA LYS A 56 11.87 -4.39 -11.69
C LYS A 56 10.68 -3.49 -11.40
N VAL A 57 9.53 -3.91 -11.91
CA VAL A 57 8.24 -3.29 -11.62
C VAL A 57 7.43 -4.25 -10.76
N TYR A 58 6.90 -3.75 -9.68
CA TYR A 58 6.01 -4.46 -8.78
C TYR A 58 4.64 -3.83 -8.85
N ALA A 59 3.62 -4.62 -9.13
CA ALA A 59 2.25 -4.13 -9.25
C ALA A 59 1.26 -5.13 -8.64
N THR A 60 0.29 -4.61 -7.90
CA THR A 60 -0.87 -5.38 -7.44
C THR A 60 -2.04 -5.14 -8.38
N PHE A 61 -2.87 -6.14 -8.59
CA PHE A 61 -3.98 -6.13 -9.52
C PHE A 61 -5.30 -6.44 -8.81
N ASP A 62 -6.40 -5.95 -9.35
CA ASP A 62 -7.77 -6.16 -8.85
C ASP A 62 -8.18 -7.65 -8.87
N SER A 63 -7.37 -8.49 -9.51
CA SER A 63 -7.47 -9.95 -9.41
C SER A 63 -6.93 -10.52 -8.09
N GLY A 64 -6.51 -9.68 -7.13
CA GLY A 64 -5.88 -10.10 -5.88
C GLY A 64 -4.48 -10.69 -6.07
N ARG A 65 -3.77 -10.32 -7.13
CA ARG A 65 -2.43 -10.84 -7.45
C ARG A 65 -1.37 -9.74 -7.39
N LEU A 66 -0.18 -10.13 -6.96
CA LEU A 66 1.06 -9.38 -7.13
C LEU A 66 1.77 -9.89 -8.39
N GLY A 67 2.17 -8.99 -9.28
CA GLY A 67 3.04 -9.29 -10.41
C GLY A 67 4.37 -8.57 -10.31
N VAL A 68 5.45 -9.23 -10.71
CA VAL A 68 6.80 -8.68 -10.79
C VAL A 68 7.30 -8.78 -12.22
N PHE A 69 7.72 -7.65 -12.78
CA PHE A 69 8.06 -7.52 -14.20
C PHE A 69 9.47 -6.95 -14.36
N GLU A 70 10.10 -7.26 -15.47
CA GLU A 70 11.31 -6.56 -15.91
C GLU A 70 10.94 -5.15 -16.38
N LEU A 71 11.68 -4.14 -15.93
CA LEU A 71 11.36 -2.73 -16.20
C LEU A 71 11.41 -2.38 -17.68
N ASP A 72 12.45 -2.85 -18.39
CA ASP A 72 12.72 -2.42 -19.77
C ASP A 72 11.77 -3.08 -20.79
N SER A 73 11.38 -4.32 -20.57
CA SER A 73 10.60 -5.14 -21.51
C SER A 73 9.13 -5.32 -21.10
N GLY A 74 8.80 -5.14 -19.82
CA GLY A 74 7.50 -5.50 -19.26
C GLY A 74 7.28 -7.01 -19.16
N PHE A 75 8.34 -7.83 -19.33
CA PHE A 75 8.24 -9.27 -19.22
C PHE A 75 7.89 -9.68 -17.79
N LEU A 76 6.85 -10.51 -17.64
CA LEU A 76 6.44 -11.04 -16.34
C LEU A 76 7.47 -12.03 -15.83
N LEU A 77 8.19 -11.67 -14.78
CA LEU A 77 9.19 -12.53 -14.14
C LEU A 77 8.53 -13.59 -13.27
N TRP A 78 7.52 -13.21 -12.49
CA TRP A 78 6.67 -14.07 -11.71
C TRP A 78 5.45 -13.33 -11.20
N ASP A 79 4.42 -14.06 -10.81
CA ASP A 79 3.24 -13.56 -10.12
C ASP A 79 2.75 -14.53 -9.05
N SER A 80 2.02 -14.01 -8.06
CA SER A 80 1.47 -14.80 -6.97
C SER A 80 0.17 -14.19 -6.46
N ALA A 81 -0.73 -15.03 -5.93
CA ALA A 81 -1.92 -14.53 -5.25
C ALA A 81 -1.53 -13.86 -3.92
N ILE A 82 -2.13 -12.70 -3.63
CA ILE A 82 -2.07 -12.04 -2.33
C ILE A 82 -3.09 -12.72 -1.41
N SER A 83 -4.31 -12.94 -1.92
CA SER A 83 -5.37 -13.65 -1.23
C SER A 83 -6.05 -14.64 -2.15
N TYR A 84 -6.62 -15.67 -1.58
CA TYR A 84 -7.46 -16.60 -2.31
C TYR A 84 -8.92 -16.27 -2.01
N VAL A 85 -9.71 -16.20 -3.07
CA VAL A 85 -11.16 -16.03 -2.99
C VAL A 85 -11.75 -17.25 -2.29
N SER A 86 -12.48 -17.05 -1.19
CA SER A 86 -13.09 -18.14 -0.40
C SER A 86 -14.58 -17.95 -0.15
N GLY A 87 -15.20 -16.92 -0.73
CA GLY A 87 -16.62 -16.63 -0.54
C GLY A 87 -17.54 -17.49 -1.40
N ASN A 88 -18.78 -17.69 -0.93
CA ASN A 88 -19.80 -18.45 -1.64
C ASN A 88 -20.62 -17.59 -2.62
N SER A 89 -20.44 -16.28 -2.63
CA SER A 89 -21.11 -15.32 -3.52
C SER A 89 -20.12 -14.46 -4.28
N GLU A 90 -20.53 -13.91 -5.43
CA GLU A 90 -19.68 -13.00 -6.22
C GLU A 90 -19.30 -11.74 -5.44
N LEU A 91 -20.16 -11.26 -4.53
CA LEU A 91 -19.89 -10.09 -3.69
C LEU A 91 -18.84 -10.37 -2.59
N GLU A 92 -18.87 -11.57 -2.00
CA GLU A 92 -17.85 -12.01 -1.04
C GLU A 92 -16.49 -12.27 -1.69
N ASN A 93 -16.47 -12.37 -3.01
CA ASN A 93 -15.30 -12.64 -3.82
C ASN A 93 -14.69 -11.36 -4.41
N ILE A 94 -15.19 -10.17 -4.06
CA ILE A 94 -14.58 -8.91 -4.46
C ILE A 94 -13.34 -8.70 -3.61
N ILE A 95 -12.19 -9.00 -4.18
CA ILE A 95 -10.89 -8.64 -3.63
C ILE A 95 -10.41 -7.43 -4.41
N ASP A 96 -10.15 -6.33 -3.73
CA ASP A 96 -9.62 -5.13 -4.37
C ASP A 96 -8.21 -4.80 -3.86
N SER A 97 -7.33 -4.48 -4.79
CA SER A 97 -5.94 -4.14 -4.49
C SER A 97 -5.71 -2.66 -4.70
N ASP A 98 -6.17 -1.85 -3.75
CA ASP A 98 -5.92 -0.40 -3.72
C ASP A 98 -4.53 -0.06 -3.21
N SER A 99 -3.95 -0.92 -2.38
CA SER A 99 -2.64 -0.68 -1.80
C SER A 99 -1.51 -0.95 -2.79
N LYS A 100 -0.51 -0.08 -2.80
CA LYS A 100 0.75 -0.36 -3.49
C LYS A 100 1.56 -1.38 -2.68
N PRO A 101 2.35 -2.24 -3.33
CA PRO A 101 3.26 -3.12 -2.62
C PRO A 101 4.35 -2.31 -1.91
N VAL A 102 4.86 -2.81 -0.79
CA VAL A 102 6.01 -2.24 -0.07
C VAL A 102 7.16 -3.22 -0.16
N ILE A 103 8.36 -2.72 -0.45
CA ILE A 103 9.56 -3.53 -0.58
C ILE A 103 10.50 -3.16 0.57
N ASP A 104 10.99 -4.17 1.28
CA ASP A 104 12.04 -4.02 2.30
C ASP A 104 13.03 -5.17 2.15
N GLY A 105 14.19 -4.87 1.59
CA GLY A 105 15.20 -5.85 1.24
C GLY A 105 14.66 -6.90 0.26
N ASN A 106 14.70 -8.17 0.64
CA ASN A 106 14.22 -9.27 -0.20
C ASN A 106 12.71 -9.54 -0.07
N PHE A 107 12.01 -8.84 0.82
CA PHE A 107 10.61 -9.09 1.09
C PHE A 107 9.70 -8.06 0.44
N ILE A 108 8.56 -8.53 -0.06
CA ILE A 108 7.49 -7.72 -0.62
C ILE A 108 6.26 -7.92 0.26
N TYR A 109 5.69 -6.81 0.71
CA TYR A 109 4.50 -6.78 1.54
C TYR A 109 3.35 -6.23 0.71
N ALA A 110 2.23 -6.93 0.68
CA ALA A 110 1.03 -6.50 -0.03
C ALA A 110 -0.22 -6.76 0.81
N THR A 111 -1.12 -5.81 0.78
CA THR A 111 -2.44 -5.88 1.39
C THR A 111 -3.52 -5.76 0.34
N ASN A 112 -4.70 -6.25 0.61
CA ASN A 112 -5.89 -5.99 -0.18
C ASN A 112 -7.14 -5.92 0.68
N TYR A 113 -8.14 -5.20 0.18
CA TYR A 113 -9.45 -5.11 0.81
C TYR A 113 -10.17 -6.46 0.72
N GLN A 114 -10.86 -6.85 1.78
CA GLN A 114 -11.51 -8.16 1.97
C GLN A 114 -10.57 -9.36 1.76
N GLY A 115 -9.29 -9.17 2.00
CA GLY A 115 -8.28 -10.18 1.75
C GLY A 115 -7.28 -10.36 2.89
N SER A 116 -6.01 -10.20 2.59
CA SER A 116 -4.92 -10.53 3.51
C SER A 116 -3.79 -9.51 3.44
N LEU A 117 -3.03 -9.41 4.55
CA LEU A 117 -1.64 -9.00 4.49
C LEU A 117 -0.80 -10.21 4.09
N SER A 118 -0.05 -10.11 3.01
CA SER A 118 0.80 -11.17 2.50
C SER A 118 2.25 -10.72 2.35
N ILE A 119 3.16 -11.61 2.68
CA ILE A 119 4.60 -11.40 2.55
C ILE A 119 5.16 -12.40 1.53
N PHE A 120 5.93 -11.87 0.58
CA PHE A 120 6.57 -12.67 -0.47
C PHE A 120 8.08 -12.56 -0.35
N ASP A 121 8.77 -13.67 -0.57
CA ASP A 121 10.21 -13.69 -0.77
C ASP A 121 10.49 -13.50 -2.27
N ASN A 122 11.13 -12.39 -2.63
CA ASN A 122 11.43 -12.02 -4.00
C ASN A 122 12.45 -12.96 -4.67
N ALA A 123 13.42 -13.49 -3.90
CA ALA A 123 14.39 -14.44 -4.42
C ALA A 123 13.77 -15.81 -4.65
N GLN A 124 12.91 -16.27 -3.73
CA GLN A 124 12.19 -17.54 -3.87
C GLN A 124 10.96 -17.44 -4.77
N ARG A 125 10.52 -16.22 -5.12
CA ARG A 125 9.36 -15.92 -5.99
C ARG A 125 8.07 -16.56 -5.49
N ARG A 126 7.85 -16.55 -4.19
CA ARG A 126 6.67 -17.16 -3.55
C ARG A 126 6.24 -16.43 -2.31
N GLN A 127 4.96 -16.60 -1.97
CA GLN A 127 4.42 -16.19 -0.68
C GLN A 127 5.06 -17.05 0.44
N VAL A 128 5.52 -16.38 1.49
CA VAL A 128 6.13 -17.03 2.65
C VAL A 128 5.28 -16.90 3.91
N TRP A 129 4.34 -15.95 3.93
CA TRP A 129 3.42 -15.77 5.05
C TRP A 129 2.20 -14.96 4.61
N ASN A 130 1.07 -15.17 5.29
CA ASN A 130 -0.11 -14.34 5.19
C ASN A 130 -0.89 -14.30 6.50
N SER A 131 -1.71 -13.26 6.66
CA SER A 131 -2.70 -13.12 7.74
C SER A 131 -3.98 -12.49 7.17
N PRO A 132 -5.17 -12.96 7.57
CA PRO A 132 -6.44 -12.41 7.11
C PRO A 132 -6.64 -11.01 7.71
N ILE A 133 -6.19 -9.98 7.01
CA ILE A 133 -6.26 -8.57 7.39
C ILE A 133 -6.74 -7.79 6.18
N SER A 134 -7.94 -7.24 6.28
CA SER A 134 -8.51 -6.36 5.26
C SER A 134 -7.95 -4.95 5.41
N SER A 135 -7.36 -4.41 4.36
CA SER A 135 -6.80 -3.05 4.37
C SER A 135 -6.88 -2.40 3.00
N PHE A 136 -7.21 -1.12 2.96
CA PHE A 136 -7.12 -0.27 1.77
C PHE A 136 -5.72 0.31 1.57
N TYR A 137 -4.88 0.28 2.60
CA TYR A 137 -3.60 0.97 2.63
C TYR A 137 -2.42 0.01 2.61
N GLU A 138 -1.30 0.51 2.09
CA GLU A 138 -0.02 -0.19 2.19
C GLU A 138 0.42 -0.35 3.65
N PRO A 139 1.07 -1.46 4.00
CA PRO A 139 1.66 -1.63 5.32
C PRO A 139 2.86 -0.70 5.50
N VAL A 140 3.12 -0.29 6.73
CA VAL A 140 4.34 0.45 7.10
C VAL A 140 5.35 -0.51 7.69
N VAL A 141 6.51 -0.62 7.06
CA VAL A 141 7.63 -1.44 7.57
C VAL A 141 8.69 -0.51 8.16
N LEU A 142 8.96 -0.66 9.45
CA LEU A 142 9.96 0.15 10.15
C LEU A 142 10.50 -0.57 11.38
N LYS A 143 11.79 -0.42 11.64
CA LYS A 143 12.47 -0.89 12.87
C LYS A 143 12.10 -2.34 13.29
N GLY A 144 11.89 -3.22 12.30
CA GLY A 144 11.52 -4.61 12.58
C GLY A 144 10.04 -4.83 12.94
N ILE A 145 9.19 -3.84 12.69
CA ILE A 145 7.73 -3.89 12.85
C ILE A 145 7.07 -3.73 11.48
N ILE A 146 6.02 -4.49 11.24
CA ILE A 146 5.09 -4.34 10.13
C ILE A 146 3.79 -3.83 10.73
N ALA A 147 3.37 -2.62 10.40
CA ALA A 147 2.11 -2.03 10.87
C ALA A 147 1.10 -1.95 9.74
N VAL A 148 -0.13 -2.33 10.01
CA VAL A 148 -1.25 -2.29 9.06
C VAL A 148 -2.43 -1.57 9.71
N ILE A 149 -3.10 -0.71 8.95
CA ILE A 149 -4.40 -0.14 9.32
C ILE A 149 -5.47 -1.01 8.67
N GLU A 150 -6.34 -1.60 9.48
CA GLU A 150 -7.50 -2.36 9.00
C GLU A 150 -8.58 -1.42 8.46
N ASP A 151 -9.51 -1.94 7.71
CA ASP A 151 -10.62 -1.18 7.09
C ASP A 151 -11.57 -0.51 8.10
N ASP A 152 -11.64 -1.01 9.34
CA ASP A 152 -12.38 -0.41 10.46
C ASP A 152 -11.54 0.56 11.32
N SER A 153 -10.30 0.86 10.86
CA SER A 153 -9.31 1.72 11.53
C SER A 153 -8.64 1.11 12.76
N ASP A 154 -8.77 -0.18 12.99
CA ASP A 154 -7.93 -0.88 13.95
C ASP A 154 -6.48 -0.94 13.40
N ILE A 155 -5.49 -0.89 14.28
CA ILE A 155 -4.09 -0.99 13.90
C ILE A 155 -3.54 -2.29 14.44
N LYS A 156 -2.98 -3.12 13.56
CA LYS A 156 -2.27 -4.34 13.92
C LYS A 156 -0.81 -4.26 13.53
N THR A 157 0.04 -4.84 14.36
CA THR A 157 1.47 -4.88 14.10
C THR A 157 2.05 -6.26 14.32
N PHE A 158 3.06 -6.56 13.52
CA PHE A 158 3.78 -7.83 13.56
C PHE A 158 5.28 -7.57 13.65
N ALA A 159 5.99 -8.41 14.40
CA ALA A 159 7.44 -8.40 14.39
C ALA A 159 7.94 -8.98 13.06
N SER A 160 8.75 -8.23 12.29
CA SER A 160 9.16 -8.64 10.94
C SER A 160 9.99 -9.93 10.90
N LYS A 161 10.68 -10.28 12.01
CA LYS A 161 11.50 -11.48 12.09
C LYS A 161 10.71 -12.75 12.42
N THR A 162 9.74 -12.64 13.32
CA THR A 162 8.97 -13.80 13.83
C THR A 162 7.58 -13.90 13.25
N LEU A 163 7.08 -12.79 12.67
CA LEU A 163 5.73 -12.63 12.12
C LEU A 163 4.61 -12.86 13.16
N ASN A 164 4.99 -12.82 14.44
CA ASN A 164 4.02 -12.82 15.53
C ASN A 164 3.45 -11.41 15.72
N GLU A 165 2.19 -11.32 16.10
CA GLU A 165 1.58 -10.04 16.49
C GLU A 165 2.36 -9.44 17.66
N SER A 166 2.74 -8.16 17.53
CA SER A 166 3.48 -7.42 18.54
C SER A 166 2.54 -6.65 19.45
N TRP A 167 1.63 -5.90 18.86
CA TRP A 167 0.55 -5.19 19.52
C TRP A 167 -0.56 -4.88 18.53
N SER A 168 -1.76 -4.68 19.05
CA SER A 168 -2.91 -4.17 18.31
C SER A 168 -3.57 -3.03 19.09
N SER A 169 -4.27 -2.15 18.41
CA SER A 169 -4.98 -1.02 19.01
C SER A 169 -6.29 -0.77 18.28
N ASN A 170 -7.37 -0.69 19.04
CA ASN A 170 -8.69 -0.26 18.58
C ASN A 170 -9.04 1.17 19.03
N GLU A 171 -8.05 1.94 19.49
CA GLU A 171 -8.22 3.34 19.92
C GLU A 171 -8.82 4.22 18.82
N TYR A 172 -8.53 3.86 17.57
CA TYR A 172 -8.94 4.64 16.39
C TYR A 172 -10.12 4.05 15.64
N LYS A 173 -10.78 3.05 16.20
CA LYS A 173 -11.91 2.37 15.54
C LYS A 173 -12.96 3.37 15.07
N ASN A 174 -13.41 3.20 13.82
CA ASN A 174 -14.37 4.08 13.14
C ASN A 174 -13.92 5.55 13.01
N ARG A 175 -12.61 5.83 13.02
CA ARG A 175 -12.09 7.19 12.82
C ARG A 175 -11.66 7.48 11.38
N GLU A 176 -11.94 6.57 10.45
CA GLU A 176 -11.59 6.71 9.02
C GLU A 176 -10.15 7.21 8.85
N LEU A 177 -9.20 6.39 9.34
CA LEU A 177 -7.79 6.74 9.28
C LEU A 177 -7.31 6.91 7.84
N SER A 178 -6.39 7.85 7.63
CA SER A 178 -5.60 7.93 6.40
C SER A 178 -4.62 6.77 6.28
N ASN A 179 -3.88 6.69 5.17
CA ASN A 179 -2.69 5.83 5.14
C ASN A 179 -1.72 6.19 6.29
N ALA A 180 -1.03 5.18 6.82
CA ALA A 180 0.08 5.40 7.73
C ALA A 180 1.36 5.70 6.96
N ILE A 181 2.25 6.49 7.57
CA ILE A 181 3.62 6.67 7.09
C ILE A 181 4.63 6.46 8.22
N SER A 182 5.84 6.07 7.86
CA SER A 182 6.99 6.14 8.77
C SER A 182 7.68 7.49 8.63
N HIS A 183 7.85 8.21 9.74
CA HIS A 183 8.64 9.44 9.78
C HIS A 183 9.46 9.52 11.07
N LYS A 184 10.78 9.74 10.93
CA LYS A 184 11.76 9.72 12.05
C LYS A 184 11.59 8.53 13.00
N GLY A 185 11.22 7.38 12.45
CA GLY A 185 11.05 6.14 13.20
C GLY A 185 9.81 6.08 14.08
N GLN A 186 8.81 6.93 13.83
CA GLN A 186 7.47 6.86 14.40
C GLN A 186 6.46 6.51 13.31
N ILE A 187 5.30 5.99 13.70
CA ILE A 187 4.14 5.83 12.81
C ILE A 187 3.31 7.10 12.91
N ILE A 188 2.97 7.68 11.77
CA ILE A 188 2.11 8.86 11.66
C ILE A 188 0.84 8.47 10.93
N ILE A 189 -0.31 8.84 11.48
CA ILE A 189 -1.63 8.66 10.87
C ILE A 189 -2.45 9.95 10.97
N GLY A 190 -3.39 10.12 10.05
CA GLY A 190 -4.40 11.17 10.11
C GLY A 190 -5.79 10.59 10.35
N ASP A 191 -6.73 11.38 10.82
CA ASP A 191 -8.10 10.93 11.06
C ASP A 191 -9.18 11.84 10.45
N LEU A 192 -10.45 11.40 10.54
CA LEU A 192 -11.62 12.09 9.99
C LEU A 192 -11.88 13.46 10.62
N ASP A 193 -11.42 13.71 11.85
CA ASP A 193 -11.57 14.99 12.55
C ASP A 193 -10.46 16.00 12.25
N GLY A 194 -9.50 15.61 11.39
CA GLY A 194 -8.38 16.46 10.97
C GLY A 194 -7.22 16.47 11.96
N PHE A 195 -7.09 15.45 12.80
CA PHE A 195 -5.94 15.27 13.66
C PHE A 195 -4.85 14.44 12.97
N ILE A 196 -3.62 14.78 13.31
CA ILE A 196 -2.44 13.92 13.12
C ILE A 196 -2.11 13.28 14.45
N HIS A 197 -1.88 11.98 14.44
CA HIS A 197 -1.42 11.20 15.58
C HIS A 197 -0.03 10.68 15.31
N ILE A 198 0.83 10.69 16.33
CA ILE A 198 2.18 10.16 16.32
C ILE A 198 2.19 8.97 17.27
N ILE A 199 2.51 7.80 16.75
CA ILE A 199 2.42 6.54 17.48
C ILE A 199 3.84 5.95 17.63
N ASN A 200 4.15 5.52 18.85
CA ASN A 200 5.36 4.74 19.11
C ASN A 200 5.23 3.34 18.49
N PRO A 201 6.08 2.95 17.53
CA PRO A 201 5.95 1.67 16.83
C PRO A 201 6.18 0.45 17.74
N VAL A 202 6.85 0.61 18.89
CA VAL A 202 7.21 -0.51 19.76
C VAL A 202 6.03 -0.97 20.62
N ASN A 203 5.18 -0.05 21.06
CA ASN A 203 4.11 -0.34 22.04
C ASN A 203 2.73 0.21 21.68
N GLY A 204 2.60 0.86 20.51
CA GLY A 204 1.33 1.41 20.04
C GLY A 204 0.83 2.66 20.75
N GLN A 205 1.59 3.20 21.72
CA GLN A 205 1.16 4.39 22.46
C GLN A 205 1.17 5.63 21.58
N THR A 206 0.10 6.42 21.67
CA THR A 206 0.05 7.77 21.10
C THR A 206 0.95 8.71 21.89
N ILE A 207 2.07 9.14 21.29
CA ILE A 207 3.07 10.03 21.90
C ILE A 207 2.89 11.50 21.51
N GLY A 208 2.05 11.76 20.51
CA GLY A 208 1.73 13.12 20.07
C GLY A 208 0.43 13.16 19.28
N ARG A 209 -0.29 14.27 19.44
CA ARG A 209 -1.53 14.53 18.71
C ARG A 209 -1.68 16.00 18.40
N LYS A 210 -2.05 16.36 17.17
CA LYS A 210 -2.26 17.75 16.77
C LYS A 210 -3.40 17.87 15.76
N LYS A 211 -4.36 18.75 16.03
CA LYS A 211 -5.36 19.12 15.03
C LYS A 211 -4.77 20.09 14.03
N ILE A 212 -4.82 19.75 12.75
CA ILE A 212 -4.28 20.57 11.66
C ILE A 212 -5.36 21.05 10.68
N SER A 213 -6.50 20.34 10.62
CA SER A 213 -7.63 20.69 9.75
C SER A 213 -8.97 20.56 10.49
N ARG A 214 -10.01 21.10 9.91
CA ARG A 214 -11.42 20.85 10.28
C ARG A 214 -12.06 19.80 9.36
N LYS A 215 -11.28 19.20 8.47
CA LYS A 215 -11.70 18.23 7.48
C LYS A 215 -10.89 16.95 7.66
N PRO A 216 -11.42 15.79 7.23
CA PRO A 216 -10.69 14.52 7.25
C PRO A 216 -9.33 14.65 6.59
N ILE A 217 -8.34 14.01 7.16
CA ILE A 217 -7.02 13.85 6.52
C ILE A 217 -7.12 12.67 5.53
N MET A 218 -6.92 12.96 4.26
CA MET A 218 -7.04 11.96 3.19
C MET A 218 -5.77 11.14 3.02
N THR A 219 -4.60 11.81 3.05
CA THR A 219 -3.34 11.13 2.76
C THR A 219 -2.15 11.84 3.39
N LEU A 220 -1.13 11.04 3.68
CA LEU A 220 0.12 11.47 4.26
C LEU A 220 1.29 11.05 3.36
N TYR A 221 2.33 11.90 3.33
CA TYR A 221 3.59 11.64 2.61
C TYR A 221 4.77 12.01 3.48
N SER A 222 5.76 11.13 3.58
CA SER A 222 7.03 11.42 4.26
C SER A 222 8.11 11.77 3.25
N ARG A 223 8.86 12.85 3.50
CA ARG A 223 10.00 13.25 2.66
C ARG A 223 11.07 13.94 3.49
N SER A 224 12.24 13.34 3.54
CA SER A 224 13.39 13.90 4.29
C SER A 224 13.02 14.25 5.75
N ASN A 225 13.12 15.51 6.13
CA ASN A 225 12.88 15.98 7.50
C ASN A 225 11.45 16.44 7.79
N GLN A 226 10.58 16.38 6.80
CA GLN A 226 9.17 16.81 6.91
C GLN A 226 8.24 15.71 6.44
N PHE A 227 7.01 15.76 6.92
CA PHE A 227 5.92 15.02 6.31
C PHE A 227 4.80 15.98 5.93
N TYR A 228 4.01 15.54 4.99
CA TYR A 228 2.93 16.32 4.40
C TYR A 228 1.62 15.60 4.62
N ALA A 229 0.58 16.37 4.94
CA ALA A 229 -0.78 15.90 5.04
C ALA A 229 -1.67 16.66 4.04
N VAL A 230 -2.60 15.95 3.42
CA VAL A 230 -3.62 16.54 2.55
C VAL A 230 -4.99 16.25 3.15
N ASP A 231 -5.81 17.26 3.33
CA ASP A 231 -7.18 17.09 3.81
C ASP A 231 -8.18 16.91 2.65
N ASN A 232 -9.43 16.63 2.98
CA ASN A 232 -10.52 16.41 2.01
C ASN A 232 -10.92 17.65 1.18
N ASN A 233 -10.39 18.83 1.52
CA ASN A 233 -10.51 20.06 0.71
C ASN A 233 -9.25 20.31 -0.13
N PHE A 234 -8.35 19.33 -0.22
CA PHE A 234 -7.05 19.43 -0.92
C PHE A 234 -6.12 20.50 -0.35
N ASN A 235 -6.28 20.89 0.92
CA ASN A 235 -5.30 21.73 1.59
C ASN A 235 -4.07 20.88 1.94
N LEU A 236 -2.88 21.41 1.60
CA LEU A 236 -1.59 20.77 1.89
C LEU A 236 -0.98 21.40 3.15
N PHE A 237 -0.63 20.56 4.10
CA PHE A 237 0.05 20.93 5.34
C PHE A 237 1.45 20.35 5.35
N SER A 238 2.46 21.16 5.68
CA SER A 238 3.83 20.71 5.92
C SER A 238 4.09 20.67 7.42
N LEU A 239 4.58 19.55 7.92
CA LEU A 239 4.72 19.25 9.33
C LEU A 239 6.10 18.68 9.65
N SER A 240 6.56 18.91 10.88
CA SER A 240 7.79 18.32 11.42
C SER A 240 7.56 17.83 12.84
N ILE A 241 8.27 16.80 13.25
CA ILE A 241 8.38 16.28 14.62
C ILE A 241 9.83 16.28 15.09
#